data_baa7c943fb681c77577fab4d03eb1c06
#
_entry.id   baa7c943fb681c77577fab4d03eb1c06
#
_cell.length_a   1.000
_cell.length_b   1.000
_cell.length_c   1.000
_cell.angle_alpha   90.00
_cell.angle_beta   90.00
_cell.angle_gamma   90.00
#
_symmetry.space_group_name_H-M   'P 1'
#
loop_
_entity.id
_entity.type
_entity.pdbx_description
1 polymer ?
#
loop_
_entity_poly.entity_id
_entity_poly.type
_entity_poly.pdbx_seq_one_letter_code
_entity_poly.pdbx_strand_id
1 'polypeptide(L)'
;MKPETRTLYAQRLDPVLRWLASHPDADPDLHQLADLACLSPYHFHRVYRAMMGETVNATVQRIRMHRAAVALAGSQAPLRDVAQRAGYESDAAFNRAFGAVFGISPGRYRAARSLPLDPLAVSYTH
;
A
#
# COMPACT_ATOMS: atom_id res chain seq x y z
N MET A 1 22.80 -13.54 -0.30
CA MET A 1 22.39 -13.69 -1.72
C MET A 1 23.43 -13.04 -2.60
N LYS A 2 23.83 -13.71 -3.65
CA LYS A 2 24.81 -13.16 -4.60
C LYS A 2 24.20 -12.00 -5.38
N PRO A 3 25.01 -10.98 -5.77
CA PRO A 3 24.48 -9.84 -6.52
C PRO A 3 23.79 -10.22 -7.82
N GLU A 4 24.30 -11.20 -8.54
CA GLU A 4 23.69 -11.67 -9.82
C GLU A 4 22.33 -12.29 -9.57
N THR A 5 22.19 -13.08 -8.53
CA THR A 5 20.93 -13.72 -8.14
C THR A 5 19.93 -12.66 -7.71
N ARG A 6 20.36 -11.67 -6.95
CA ARG A 6 19.52 -10.58 -6.51
C ARG A 6 18.97 -9.77 -7.70
N THR A 7 19.84 -9.47 -8.68
CA THR A 7 19.42 -8.76 -9.88
C THR A 7 18.40 -9.56 -10.67
N LEU A 8 18.60 -10.87 -10.80
CA LEU A 8 17.67 -11.74 -11.51
C LEU A 8 16.30 -11.75 -10.84
N TYR A 9 16.27 -11.89 -9.52
CA TYR A 9 15.01 -11.89 -8.77
C TYR A 9 14.33 -10.52 -8.83
N ALA A 10 15.08 -9.44 -8.79
CA ALA A 10 14.51 -8.10 -8.94
C ALA A 10 13.82 -7.97 -10.29
N GLN A 11 14.43 -8.46 -11.35
CA GLN A 11 13.84 -8.46 -12.69
C GLN A 11 12.58 -9.31 -12.75
N ARG A 12 12.56 -10.46 -12.09
CA ARG A 12 11.39 -11.34 -12.07
C ARG A 12 10.24 -10.75 -11.27
N LEU A 13 10.54 -10.00 -10.20
CA LEU A 13 9.51 -9.36 -9.38
C LEU A 13 8.97 -8.07 -10.00
N ASP A 14 9.69 -7.45 -10.92
CA ASP A 14 9.26 -6.18 -11.50
C ASP A 14 7.86 -6.23 -12.13
N PRO A 15 7.48 -7.25 -12.93
CA PRO A 15 6.11 -7.33 -13.44
C PRO A 15 5.07 -7.46 -12.33
N VAL A 16 5.42 -8.15 -11.23
CA VAL A 16 4.52 -8.31 -10.08
C VAL A 16 4.27 -6.96 -9.43
N LEU A 17 5.33 -6.20 -9.17
CA LEU A 17 5.22 -4.90 -8.54
C LEU A 17 4.44 -3.92 -9.40
N ARG A 18 4.64 -3.96 -10.71
CA ARG A 18 3.86 -3.13 -11.64
C ARG A 18 2.39 -3.51 -11.64
N TRP A 19 2.10 -4.81 -11.60
CA TRP A 19 0.71 -5.27 -11.53
C TRP A 19 0.03 -4.79 -10.26
N LEU A 20 0.71 -4.94 -9.11
CA LEU A 20 0.16 -4.50 -7.82
C LEU A 20 -0.12 -2.99 -7.82
N ALA A 21 0.78 -2.20 -8.37
CA ALA A 21 0.63 -0.75 -8.44
C ALA A 21 -0.53 -0.33 -9.36
N SER A 22 -0.77 -1.07 -10.43
CA SER A 22 -1.81 -0.75 -11.41
C SER A 22 -3.18 -1.33 -11.07
N HIS A 23 -3.26 -2.25 -10.10
CA HIS A 23 -4.52 -2.89 -9.66
C HIS A 23 -4.70 -2.76 -8.15
N PRO A 24 -4.72 -1.54 -7.62
CA PRO A 24 -4.70 -1.34 -6.16
C PRO A 24 -5.98 -1.78 -5.45
N ASP A 25 -7.10 -1.87 -6.17
CA ASP A 25 -8.38 -2.28 -5.59
C ASP A 25 -8.68 -3.77 -5.79
N ALA A 26 -7.81 -4.48 -6.52
CA ALA A 26 -8.01 -5.90 -6.79
C ALA A 26 -7.40 -6.74 -5.68
N ASP A 27 -8.02 -7.89 -5.40
CA ASP A 27 -7.40 -8.90 -4.54
C ASP A 27 -6.48 -9.75 -5.41
N PRO A 28 -5.16 -9.72 -5.17
CA PRO A 28 -4.24 -10.44 -6.04
C PRO A 28 -4.36 -11.95 -5.85
N ASP A 29 -4.34 -12.67 -6.95
CA ASP A 29 -4.20 -14.12 -6.96
C ASP A 29 -2.71 -14.45 -6.91
N LEU A 30 -2.27 -15.08 -5.81
CA LEU A 30 -0.87 -15.38 -5.60
C LEU A 30 -0.31 -16.30 -6.67
N HIS A 31 -1.13 -17.21 -7.22
CA HIS A 31 -0.70 -18.08 -8.32
C HIS A 31 -0.43 -17.28 -9.60
N GLN A 32 -1.28 -16.31 -9.91
CA GLN A 32 -1.07 -15.43 -11.06
C GLN A 32 0.20 -14.60 -10.89
N LEU A 33 0.45 -14.09 -9.69
CA LEU A 33 1.65 -13.30 -9.43
C LEU A 33 2.90 -14.17 -9.54
N ALA A 34 2.85 -15.39 -9.05
CA ALA A 34 3.96 -16.33 -9.20
C ALA A 34 4.25 -16.60 -10.68
N ASP A 35 3.20 -16.76 -11.49
CA ASP A 35 3.34 -16.96 -12.94
C ASP A 35 4.01 -15.74 -13.60
N LEU A 36 3.61 -14.53 -13.21
CA LEU A 36 4.24 -13.30 -13.71
C LEU A 36 5.74 -13.28 -13.38
N ALA A 37 6.12 -13.81 -12.23
CA ALA A 37 7.52 -13.87 -11.81
C ALA A 37 8.26 -15.06 -12.40
N CYS A 38 7.56 -15.95 -13.09
CA CYS A 38 8.11 -17.20 -13.62
C CYS A 38 8.68 -18.09 -12.51
N LEU A 39 7.98 -18.15 -11.38
CA LEU A 39 8.36 -18.94 -10.21
C LEU A 39 7.17 -19.79 -9.75
N SER A 40 7.46 -20.90 -9.07
CA SER A 40 6.41 -21.65 -8.38
C SER A 40 5.83 -20.80 -7.24
N PRO A 41 4.58 -21.04 -6.82
CA PRO A 41 3.98 -20.25 -5.74
C PRO A 41 4.81 -20.23 -4.46
N TYR A 42 5.35 -21.39 -4.07
CA TYR A 42 6.16 -21.48 -2.87
C TYR A 42 7.47 -20.67 -3.01
N HIS A 43 8.16 -20.85 -4.14
CA HIS A 43 9.41 -20.13 -4.41
C HIS A 43 9.16 -18.63 -4.53
N PHE A 44 8.06 -18.25 -5.20
CA PHE A 44 7.68 -16.85 -5.32
C PHE A 44 7.50 -16.20 -3.96
N HIS A 45 6.77 -16.84 -3.07
CA HIS A 45 6.53 -16.30 -1.73
C HIS A 45 7.85 -16.06 -0.98
N ARG A 46 8.76 -17.02 -1.04
CA ARG A 46 10.06 -16.90 -0.36
C ARG A 46 10.92 -15.79 -0.98
N VAL A 47 10.98 -15.74 -2.30
CA VAL A 47 11.75 -14.71 -3.01
C VAL A 47 11.18 -13.32 -2.73
N TYR A 48 9.85 -13.19 -2.80
CA TYR A 48 9.20 -11.91 -2.55
C TYR A 48 9.53 -11.41 -1.14
N ARG A 49 9.38 -12.27 -0.16
CA ARG A 49 9.66 -11.91 1.23
C ARG A 49 11.12 -11.53 1.44
N ALA A 50 12.04 -12.28 0.84
CA ALA A 50 13.48 -12.00 0.95
C ALA A 50 13.86 -10.69 0.27
N MET A 51 13.30 -10.41 -0.90
CA MET A 51 13.64 -9.23 -1.69
C MET A 51 12.94 -7.96 -1.19
N MET A 52 11.67 -8.07 -0.83
CA MET A 52 10.86 -6.91 -0.47
C MET A 52 10.79 -6.65 1.04
N GLY A 53 11.23 -7.61 1.86
CA GLY A 53 11.16 -7.47 3.31
C GLY A 53 9.75 -7.60 3.88
N GLU A 54 8.78 -7.93 3.06
CA GLU A 54 7.38 -8.07 3.47
C GLU A 54 6.66 -9.08 2.58
N THR A 55 5.45 -9.47 2.99
CA THR A 55 4.62 -10.35 2.17
C THR A 55 3.88 -9.55 1.10
N VAL A 56 3.33 -10.24 0.09
CA VAL A 56 2.47 -9.61 -0.91
C VAL A 56 1.29 -8.91 -0.23
N ASN A 57 0.67 -9.57 0.74
CA ASN A 57 -0.49 -8.99 1.44
C ASN A 57 -0.10 -7.70 2.18
N ALA A 58 1.07 -7.65 2.78
CA ALA A 58 1.56 -6.44 3.44
C ALA A 58 1.79 -5.31 2.43
N THR A 59 2.34 -5.63 1.25
CA THR A 59 2.49 -4.65 0.16
C THR A 59 1.13 -4.10 -0.27
N VAL A 60 0.14 -4.97 -0.46
CA VAL A 60 -1.21 -4.57 -0.87
C VAL A 60 -1.83 -3.64 0.17
N GLN A 61 -1.72 -4.00 1.46
CA GLN A 61 -2.24 -3.16 2.54
C GLN A 61 -1.58 -1.78 2.55
N ARG A 62 -0.28 -1.74 2.35
CA ARG A 62 0.45 -0.48 2.34
C ARG A 62 0.02 0.40 1.16
N ILE A 63 -0.17 -0.18 -0.02
CA ILE A 63 -0.65 0.55 -1.20
C ILE A 63 -2.06 1.11 -0.94
N ARG A 64 -2.95 0.28 -0.39
CA ARG A 64 -4.33 0.70 -0.10
C ARG A 64 -4.38 1.81 0.96
N MET A 65 -3.54 1.70 2.01
CA MET A 65 -3.46 2.74 3.03
C MET A 65 -2.91 4.05 2.47
N HIS A 66 -1.92 3.98 1.60
CA HIS A 66 -1.39 5.17 0.96
C HIS A 66 -2.45 5.85 0.10
N ARG A 67 -3.21 5.08 -0.66
CA ARG A 67 -4.31 5.63 -1.47
C ARG A 67 -5.42 6.20 -0.62
N ALA A 68 -5.71 5.56 0.51
CA ALA A 68 -6.67 6.11 1.46
C ALA A 68 -6.21 7.48 1.97
N ALA A 69 -4.93 7.60 2.31
CA ALA A 69 -4.38 8.88 2.77
C ALA A 69 -4.49 9.95 1.69
N VAL A 70 -4.20 9.61 0.43
CA VAL A 70 -4.34 10.53 -0.69
C VAL A 70 -5.80 10.96 -0.86
N ALA A 71 -6.75 10.03 -0.75
CA ALA A 71 -8.17 10.33 -0.87
C ALA A 71 -8.66 11.23 0.27
N LEU A 72 -8.18 10.98 1.49
CA LEU A 72 -8.55 11.81 2.64
C LEU A 72 -8.06 13.24 2.48
N ALA A 73 -6.84 13.41 1.99
CA ALA A 73 -6.23 14.72 1.83
C ALA A 73 -6.77 15.48 0.62
N GLY A 74 -7.09 14.77 -0.46
CA GLY A 74 -7.40 15.38 -1.75
C GLY A 74 -8.86 15.35 -2.17
N SER A 75 -9.77 14.80 -1.34
CA SER A 75 -11.18 14.71 -1.71
C SER A 75 -12.08 14.88 -0.50
N GLN A 76 -13.38 15.04 -0.78
CA GLN A 76 -14.42 15.13 0.25
C GLN A 76 -15.15 13.79 0.43
N ALA A 77 -14.59 12.71 -0.10
CA ALA A 77 -15.23 11.39 -0.01
C ALA A 77 -15.52 11.02 1.45
N PRO A 78 -16.70 10.46 1.74
CA PRO A 78 -17.01 10.02 3.11
C PRO A 78 -15.99 9.02 3.61
N LEU A 79 -15.69 9.08 4.92
CA LEU A 79 -14.74 8.14 5.52
C LEU A 79 -15.13 6.68 5.27
N ARG A 80 -16.43 6.38 5.29
CA ARG A 80 -16.91 5.03 5.00
C ARG A 80 -16.49 4.57 3.61
N ASP A 81 -16.61 5.43 2.61
CA ASP A 81 -16.24 5.07 1.24
C ASP A 81 -14.73 4.85 1.13
N VAL A 82 -13.95 5.69 1.78
CA VAL A 82 -12.48 5.54 1.81
C VAL A 82 -12.12 4.21 2.48
N ALA A 83 -12.76 3.89 3.60
CA ALA A 83 -12.52 2.64 4.32
C ALA A 83 -12.86 1.42 3.46
N GLN A 84 -14.00 1.45 2.77
CA GLN A 84 -14.41 0.35 1.91
C GLN A 84 -13.45 0.14 0.75
N ARG A 85 -12.99 1.20 0.12
CA ARG A 85 -12.01 1.11 -0.97
C ARG A 85 -10.67 0.56 -0.49
N ALA A 86 -10.34 0.81 0.78
CA ALA A 86 -9.12 0.26 1.37
C ALA A 86 -9.29 -1.21 1.79
N GLY A 87 -10.49 -1.79 1.60
CA GLY A 87 -10.73 -3.19 1.88
C GLY A 87 -11.20 -3.48 3.30
N TYR A 88 -11.67 -2.47 4.03
CA TYR A 88 -12.14 -2.65 5.40
C TYR A 88 -13.66 -2.64 5.46
N GLU A 89 -14.22 -3.61 6.21
CA GLU A 89 -15.66 -3.75 6.34
C GLU A 89 -16.27 -2.79 7.35
N SER A 90 -15.47 -2.29 8.30
CA SER A 90 -15.95 -1.36 9.31
C SER A 90 -15.04 -0.16 9.43
N ASP A 91 -15.65 0.97 9.81
CA ASP A 91 -14.92 2.19 10.08
C ASP A 91 -13.94 2.01 11.23
N ALA A 92 -14.33 1.23 12.25
CA ALA A 92 -13.48 0.99 13.41
C ALA A 92 -12.20 0.23 13.02
N ALA A 93 -12.32 -0.79 12.18
CA ALA A 93 -11.16 -1.54 11.71
C ALA A 93 -10.23 -0.67 10.87
N PHE A 94 -10.81 0.15 10.00
CA PHE A 94 -10.03 1.09 9.19
C PHE A 94 -9.32 2.12 10.06
N ASN A 95 -10.02 2.69 11.04
CA ASN A 95 -9.43 3.67 11.95
C ASN A 95 -8.22 3.10 12.69
N ARG A 96 -8.34 1.87 13.19
CA ARG A 96 -7.22 1.22 13.87
C ARG A 96 -6.04 1.00 12.95
N ALA A 97 -6.30 0.46 11.76
CA ALA A 97 -5.25 0.16 10.80
C ALA A 97 -4.57 1.44 10.29
N PHE A 98 -5.35 2.47 10.00
CA PHE A 98 -4.81 3.76 9.57
C PHE A 98 -3.97 4.39 10.66
N GLY A 99 -4.47 4.38 11.90
CA GLY A 99 -3.73 4.92 13.05
C GLY A 99 -2.41 4.20 13.30
N ALA A 100 -2.38 2.88 13.08
CA ALA A 100 -1.15 2.10 13.22
C ALA A 100 -0.09 2.50 12.18
N VAL A 101 -0.51 2.89 10.98
CA VAL A 101 0.42 3.28 9.91
C VAL A 101 0.84 4.74 10.02
N PHE A 102 -0.12 5.63 10.25
CA PHE A 102 0.12 7.08 10.17
C PHE A 102 0.20 7.79 11.52
N GLY A 103 -0.11 7.10 12.60
CA GLY A 103 -0.02 7.66 13.94
C GLY A 103 -1.18 8.56 14.37
N ILE A 104 -2.12 8.85 13.47
CA ILE A 104 -3.32 9.65 13.76
C ILE A 104 -4.53 9.03 13.07
N SER A 105 -5.72 9.42 13.52
CA SER A 105 -6.96 8.92 12.94
C SER A 105 -7.17 9.48 11.52
N PRO A 106 -7.95 8.77 10.67
CA PRO A 106 -8.28 9.27 9.34
C PRO A 106 -8.93 10.66 9.36
N GLY A 107 -9.83 10.90 10.31
CA GLY A 107 -10.50 12.19 10.44
C GLY A 107 -9.52 13.32 10.77
N ARG A 108 -8.60 13.06 11.67
CA ARG A 108 -7.57 14.04 12.02
C ARG A 108 -6.60 14.27 10.88
N TYR A 109 -6.25 13.20 10.16
CA TYR A 109 -5.39 13.31 9.01
C TYR A 109 -6.02 14.22 7.95
N ARG A 110 -7.32 14.01 7.65
CA ARG A 110 -8.05 14.85 6.70
C ARG A 110 -8.07 16.30 7.17
N ALA A 111 -8.42 16.55 8.43
CA ALA A 111 -8.49 17.89 8.95
C ALA A 111 -7.17 18.63 8.85
N ALA A 112 -6.08 17.96 9.17
CA ALA A 112 -4.74 18.56 9.12
C ALA A 112 -4.30 18.88 7.68
N ARG A 113 -4.71 18.06 6.71
CA ARG A 113 -4.28 18.20 5.32
C ARG A 113 -5.20 19.10 4.49
N SER A 114 -6.48 19.25 4.89
CA SER A 114 -7.45 20.05 4.16
C SER A 114 -7.49 21.50 4.63
N LEU A 115 -6.80 21.87 5.69
CA LEU A 115 -6.68 23.24 6.11
C LEU A 115 -5.95 24.06 5.04
N PRO A 116 -6.39 25.34 4.81
CA PRO A 116 -5.63 26.22 3.93
C PRO A 116 -4.19 26.29 4.44
N LEU A 117 -3.25 25.83 3.63
CA LEU A 117 -1.86 25.83 4.03
C LEU A 117 -1.27 27.22 3.90
N ASP A 118 -0.85 27.78 5.03
CA ASP A 118 0.05 28.90 5.03
C ASP A 118 1.37 28.44 4.41
N PRO A 119 1.92 29.14 3.42
CA PRO A 119 3.21 28.76 2.83
C PRO A 119 4.31 28.53 3.86
N LEU A 120 4.27 29.26 4.99
CA LEU A 120 5.22 29.06 6.07
C LEU A 120 4.98 27.75 6.83
N ALA A 121 3.69 27.38 7.01
CA ALA A 121 3.34 26.14 7.69
C ALA A 121 3.82 24.93 6.91
N VAL A 122 3.80 24.97 5.57
CA VAL A 122 4.29 23.90 4.73
C VAL A 122 5.77 23.62 5.00
N SER A 123 6.56 24.66 5.29
CA SER A 123 7.98 24.52 5.57
C SER A 123 8.26 23.74 6.85
N TYR A 124 7.31 23.69 7.77
CA TYR A 124 7.48 23.03 9.07
C TYR A 124 7.00 21.60 9.12
N THR A 125 6.39 21.10 8.05
CA THR A 125 5.86 19.72 8.01
C THR A 125 6.87 18.71 7.52
N HIS A 126 8.06 19.11 7.29
CA HIS A 126 9.14 18.23 6.78
C HIS A 126 9.98 17.62 7.87
#